data_1f08698416d97402136cd5b4174be603
#
_entry.id   1f08698416d97402136cd5b4174be603
#
_cell.length_a   1.000
_cell.length_b   1.000
_cell.length_c   1.000
_cell.angle_alpha   90.00
_cell.angle_beta   90.00
_cell.angle_gamma   90.00
#
_symmetry.space_group_name_H-M   'P 1'
#
loop_
_entity.id
_entity.type
_entity.pdbx_description
1 polymer ?
#
loop_
_entity_poly.entity_id
_entity_poly.type
_entity_poly.pdbx_seq_one_letter_code
_entity_poly.pdbx_strand_id
1 'polypeptide(L)'
;MGGFGCGCQRTWQDHAMKQRKSAHAASPAAKPVVSHPLVDEVRPGQSVELLKELHILTREGKLNQDSRRKLKQVYHLYQFIEKLLLDLPDGGKGATLADHGAGKSYLGFIIYDLYFKVLQSGHIYGIETRAELVQKSRELAARLGFEGMSFLNLSVAESAGSGDLPDTIDVVTALHACDTATDDAIAFGLKKQARYLVLVPCCQAEIARSLNANKALSLRRTPLAELWRHPLHTREMGSQITNVLRCLYLEACGYKVTVTELVGWEHSMKNELIIAQRTGKPNQVAAQRLQALLQEFGLTALLETRFVWPALPA
;
A
#
# COMPACT_ATOMS: atom_id res chain seq x y z
N MET A 1 21.43 -33.74 -9.82
CA MET A 1 20.00 -33.80 -9.50
C MET A 1 19.87 -33.57 -7.99
N GLY A 2 19.58 -32.36 -7.53
CA GLY A 2 19.45 -32.02 -6.13
C GLY A 2 18.51 -30.83 -6.04
N GLY A 3 17.27 -31.09 -5.62
CA GLY A 3 16.22 -30.07 -5.52
C GLY A 3 16.51 -29.12 -4.37
N PHE A 4 16.55 -27.83 -4.65
CA PHE A 4 16.54 -26.76 -3.66
C PHE A 4 15.08 -26.49 -3.26
N GLY A 5 14.66 -27.08 -2.13
CA GLY A 5 13.41 -26.75 -1.47
C GLY A 5 13.53 -25.42 -0.73
N CYS A 6 12.71 -24.45 -1.14
CA CYS A 6 12.62 -23.13 -0.53
C CYS A 6 12.06 -23.23 0.91
N GLY A 7 12.93 -23.19 1.93
CA GLY A 7 12.61 -23.35 3.36
C GLY A 7 12.05 -22.10 4.06
N CYS A 8 11.53 -21.10 3.34
CA CYS A 8 11.21 -19.79 3.92
C CYS A 8 9.74 -19.62 4.38
N GLN A 9 8.86 -20.60 4.12
CA GLN A 9 7.43 -20.44 4.45
C GLN A 9 7.01 -20.93 5.85
N ARG A 10 7.85 -21.68 6.56
CA ARG A 10 7.45 -22.30 7.84
C ARG A 10 7.65 -21.48 9.11
N THR A 11 8.47 -20.44 9.11
CA THR A 11 8.80 -19.71 10.33
C THR A 11 7.74 -18.69 10.78
N TRP A 12 6.81 -18.29 9.90
CA TRP A 12 5.80 -17.30 10.21
C TRP A 12 4.49 -17.87 10.78
N GLN A 13 4.18 -19.12 10.49
CA GLN A 13 2.95 -19.74 10.98
C GLN A 13 3.05 -20.20 12.45
N ASP A 14 4.24 -20.62 12.91
CA ASP A 14 4.40 -21.16 14.26
C ASP A 14 4.44 -20.08 15.36
N HIS A 15 4.82 -18.85 15.05
CA HIS A 15 4.84 -17.76 16.05
C HIS A 15 3.44 -17.21 16.34
N ALA A 16 2.53 -17.23 15.36
CA ALA A 16 1.16 -16.71 15.52
C ALA A 16 0.25 -17.64 16.34
N MET A 17 0.54 -18.95 16.38
CA MET A 17 -0.29 -19.90 17.11
C MET A 17 -0.02 -19.99 18.61
N LYS A 18 1.18 -19.60 19.07
CA LYS A 18 1.52 -19.67 20.53
C LYS A 18 0.97 -18.52 21.38
N GLN A 19 0.60 -17.39 20.79
CA GLN A 19 0.09 -16.24 21.56
C GLN A 19 -1.43 -16.22 21.75
N ARG A 20 -2.19 -17.14 21.12
CA ARG A 20 -3.68 -17.15 21.20
C ARG A 20 -4.29 -17.79 22.46
N LYS A 21 -3.50 -18.26 23.42
CA LYS A 21 -4.02 -19.00 24.58
C LYS A 21 -4.16 -18.21 25.89
N SER A 22 -3.90 -16.90 25.94
CA SER A 22 -3.89 -16.19 27.25
C SER A 22 -4.70 -14.90 27.35
N ALA A 23 -5.70 -14.65 26.51
CA ALA A 23 -6.55 -13.46 26.65
C ALA A 23 -8.01 -13.76 26.36
N HIS A 24 -8.68 -14.47 27.27
CA HIS A 24 -10.13 -14.44 27.37
C HIS A 24 -10.51 -13.92 28.76
N ALA A 25 -10.69 -12.60 28.87
CA ALA A 25 -11.47 -11.96 29.92
C ALA A 25 -12.74 -11.41 29.28
N ALA A 26 -13.89 -11.78 29.80
CA ALA A 26 -15.22 -11.50 29.28
C ALA A 26 -15.54 -9.99 29.31
N SER A 27 -16.05 -9.46 28.21
CA SER A 27 -16.64 -8.12 28.09
C SER A 27 -18.17 -8.23 27.93
N PRO A 28 -18.98 -7.26 28.39
CA PRO A 28 -20.43 -7.39 28.56
C PRO A 28 -21.18 -7.43 27.22
N ALA A 29 -22.28 -8.17 27.22
CA ALA A 29 -23.14 -8.49 26.09
C ALA A 29 -23.64 -7.26 25.30
N ALA A 30 -23.18 -7.16 24.05
CA ALA A 30 -23.79 -6.29 23.05
C ALA A 30 -25.13 -6.86 22.57
N LYS A 31 -26.10 -5.96 22.38
CA LYS A 31 -27.47 -6.30 21.89
C LYS A 31 -27.40 -7.02 20.53
N PRO A 32 -28.30 -7.97 20.23
CA PRO A 32 -28.24 -8.71 18.98
C PRO A 32 -28.47 -7.78 17.79
N VAL A 33 -27.46 -7.67 16.93
CA VAL A 33 -27.60 -7.08 15.61
C VAL A 33 -28.46 -8.03 14.79
N VAL A 34 -29.57 -7.53 14.27
CA VAL A 34 -30.46 -8.26 13.36
C VAL A 34 -29.65 -8.74 12.16
N SER A 35 -29.38 -10.03 12.11
CA SER A 35 -28.71 -10.67 10.98
C SER A 35 -29.70 -10.78 9.82
N HIS A 36 -29.60 -9.88 8.84
CA HIS A 36 -30.15 -10.16 7.51
C HIS A 36 -29.33 -11.28 6.86
N PRO A 37 -29.94 -12.22 6.13
CA PRO A 37 -29.22 -13.26 5.38
C PRO A 37 -28.48 -12.59 4.22
N LEU A 38 -27.33 -12.03 4.52
CA LEU A 38 -26.45 -11.38 3.54
C LEU A 38 -25.39 -12.39 3.16
N VAL A 39 -25.19 -12.45 1.87
CA VAL A 39 -24.20 -13.20 1.11
C VAL A 39 -23.06 -13.68 1.99
N ASP A 40 -22.80 -14.98 2.04
CA ASP A 40 -21.75 -15.64 2.85
C ASP A 40 -20.33 -15.03 2.70
N GLU A 41 -20.13 -14.22 1.67
CA GLU A 41 -18.86 -13.57 1.38
C GLU A 41 -18.65 -12.24 2.12
N VAL A 42 -19.68 -11.66 2.75
CA VAL A 42 -19.57 -10.40 3.52
C VAL A 42 -19.16 -10.71 4.95
N ARG A 43 -18.15 -10.01 5.47
CA ARG A 43 -17.65 -10.24 6.83
C ARG A 43 -18.69 -9.83 7.87
N PRO A 44 -18.81 -10.59 8.99
CA PRO A 44 -19.68 -10.24 10.10
C PRO A 44 -19.40 -8.82 10.62
N GLY A 45 -20.45 -8.03 10.84
CA GLY A 45 -20.35 -6.65 11.36
C GLY A 45 -20.02 -5.58 10.31
N GLN A 46 -19.76 -5.96 9.07
CA GLN A 46 -19.49 -5.03 8.00
C GLN A 46 -20.73 -4.27 7.56
N SER A 47 -20.60 -2.98 7.28
CA SER A 47 -21.69 -2.12 6.83
C SER A 47 -22.15 -2.47 5.42
N VAL A 48 -23.39 -2.98 5.35
CA VAL A 48 -24.08 -3.26 4.07
C VAL A 48 -24.30 -1.99 3.25
N GLU A 49 -24.62 -0.89 3.95
CA GLU A 49 -24.81 0.41 3.31
C GLU A 49 -23.53 0.87 2.66
N LEU A 50 -22.38 0.78 3.35
CA LEU A 50 -21.08 1.05 2.77
C LEU A 50 -20.85 0.22 1.51
N LEU A 51 -21.08 -1.09 1.54
CA LEU A 51 -20.86 -1.97 0.39
C LEU A 51 -21.75 -1.64 -0.80
N LYS A 52 -22.97 -1.15 -0.57
CA LYS A 52 -23.86 -0.64 -1.62
C LYS A 52 -23.35 0.66 -2.21
N GLU A 53 -22.92 1.61 -1.40
CA GLU A 53 -22.37 2.89 -1.83
C GLU A 53 -21.05 2.72 -2.62
N LEU A 54 -20.23 1.76 -2.23
CA LEU A 54 -19.04 1.37 -2.98
C LEU A 54 -19.34 0.55 -4.24
N HIS A 55 -20.62 0.30 -4.55
CA HIS A 55 -21.06 -0.54 -5.68
C HIS A 55 -20.46 -1.96 -5.65
N ILE A 56 -20.17 -2.46 -4.46
CA ILE A 56 -19.78 -3.86 -4.20
C ILE A 56 -21.04 -4.71 -4.11
N LEU A 57 -22.08 -4.21 -3.44
CA LEU A 57 -23.42 -4.80 -3.46
C LEU A 57 -24.33 -4.02 -4.41
N THR A 58 -25.27 -4.71 -5.03
CA THR A 58 -26.40 -4.05 -5.72
C THR A 58 -27.31 -3.36 -4.71
N ARG A 59 -28.25 -2.53 -5.15
CA ARG A 59 -29.23 -1.90 -4.28
C ARG A 59 -30.06 -2.93 -3.50
N GLU A 60 -30.29 -4.10 -4.09
CA GLU A 60 -30.98 -5.24 -3.48
C GLU A 60 -30.09 -6.08 -2.55
N GLY A 61 -28.82 -5.71 -2.36
CA GLY A 61 -27.87 -6.40 -1.50
C GLY A 61 -27.25 -7.65 -2.12
N LYS A 62 -27.26 -7.81 -3.44
CA LYS A 62 -26.66 -8.97 -4.15
C LYS A 62 -25.26 -8.67 -4.63
N LEU A 63 -24.41 -9.70 -4.70
CA LEU A 63 -23.10 -9.66 -5.34
C LEU A 63 -23.19 -10.18 -6.78
N ASN A 64 -22.70 -9.39 -7.74
CA ASN A 64 -22.41 -9.89 -9.08
C ASN A 64 -20.96 -10.43 -9.15
N GLN A 65 -20.59 -11.05 -10.28
CA GLN A 65 -19.28 -11.68 -10.41
C GLN A 65 -18.11 -10.69 -10.32
N ASP A 66 -18.23 -9.51 -10.91
CA ASP A 66 -17.19 -8.49 -10.85
C ASP A 66 -17.04 -7.89 -9.45
N SER A 67 -18.15 -7.70 -8.76
CA SER A 67 -18.17 -7.24 -7.37
C SER A 67 -17.52 -8.26 -6.42
N ARG A 68 -17.75 -9.55 -6.65
CA ARG A 68 -17.08 -10.63 -5.89
C ARG A 68 -15.56 -10.58 -6.06
N ARG A 69 -15.08 -10.38 -7.30
CA ARG A 69 -13.64 -10.25 -7.57
C ARG A 69 -13.06 -9.05 -6.83
N LYS A 70 -13.71 -7.89 -6.94
CA LYS A 70 -13.27 -6.67 -6.23
C LYS A 70 -13.25 -6.86 -4.72
N LEU A 71 -14.31 -7.42 -4.14
CA LEU A 71 -14.40 -7.66 -2.71
C LEU A 71 -13.30 -8.61 -2.24
N LYS A 72 -13.05 -9.69 -2.97
CA LYS A 72 -11.97 -10.64 -2.68
C LYS A 72 -10.59 -9.96 -2.69
N GLN A 73 -10.32 -9.10 -3.69
CA GLN A 73 -9.06 -8.35 -3.76
C GLN A 73 -8.90 -7.39 -2.57
N VAL A 74 -9.96 -6.62 -2.25
CA VAL A 74 -9.94 -5.68 -1.13
C VAL A 74 -9.76 -6.41 0.21
N TYR A 75 -10.46 -7.52 0.41
CA TYR A 75 -10.29 -8.32 1.64
C TYR A 75 -8.89 -8.93 1.75
N HIS A 76 -8.32 -9.38 0.63
CA HIS A 76 -6.98 -9.91 0.65
C HIS A 76 -5.96 -8.85 1.06
N LEU A 77 -6.06 -7.65 0.49
CA LEU A 77 -5.22 -6.53 0.88
C LEU A 77 -5.47 -6.10 2.33
N TYR A 78 -6.75 -6.05 2.75
CA TYR A 78 -7.11 -5.77 4.13
C TYR A 78 -6.43 -6.74 5.11
N GLN A 79 -6.33 -8.03 4.80
CA GLN A 79 -5.67 -9.02 5.65
C GLN A 79 -4.17 -8.73 5.87
N PHE A 80 -3.47 -8.18 4.86
CA PHE A 80 -2.10 -7.71 5.06
C PHE A 80 -2.06 -6.50 5.99
N ILE A 81 -2.90 -5.50 5.75
CA ILE A 81 -2.93 -4.27 6.54
C ILE A 81 -3.39 -4.54 7.98
N GLU A 82 -4.40 -5.38 8.18
CA GLU A 82 -4.87 -5.80 9.51
C GLU A 82 -3.72 -6.36 10.36
N LYS A 83 -2.87 -7.21 9.78
CA LYS A 83 -1.69 -7.74 10.49
C LYS A 83 -0.70 -6.66 10.90
N LEU A 84 -0.49 -5.67 10.02
CA LEU A 84 0.39 -4.55 10.31
C LEU A 84 -0.18 -3.64 11.40
N LEU A 85 -1.49 -3.38 11.37
CA LEU A 85 -2.18 -2.62 12.41
C LEU A 85 -2.13 -3.34 13.76
N LEU A 86 -2.30 -4.66 13.78
CA LEU A 86 -2.18 -5.48 14.99
C LEU A 86 -0.75 -5.51 15.56
N ASP A 87 0.29 -5.31 14.73
CA ASP A 87 1.70 -5.22 15.15
C ASP A 87 2.06 -3.83 15.72
N LEU A 88 1.19 -2.83 15.57
CA LEU A 88 1.37 -1.53 16.20
C LEU A 88 1.15 -1.62 17.72
N PRO A 89 1.71 -0.68 18.51
CA PRO A 89 1.44 -0.61 19.94
C PRO A 89 -0.05 -0.66 20.25
N ASP A 90 -0.43 -1.34 21.31
CA ASP A 90 -1.82 -1.52 21.76
C ASP A 90 -2.78 -2.03 20.67
N GLY A 91 -2.26 -2.84 19.73
CA GLY A 91 -3.04 -3.35 18.61
C GLY A 91 -3.58 -2.25 17.71
N GLY A 92 -2.81 -1.19 17.48
CA GLY A 92 -3.18 -0.07 16.62
C GLY A 92 -4.27 0.84 17.19
N LYS A 93 -4.50 0.82 18.50
CA LYS A 93 -5.41 1.78 19.14
C LYS A 93 -4.84 3.20 19.00
N GLY A 94 -5.65 4.11 18.43
CA GLY A 94 -5.21 5.47 18.13
C GLY A 94 -4.30 5.59 16.91
N ALA A 95 -4.06 4.52 16.17
CA ALA A 95 -3.20 4.55 14.99
C ALA A 95 -3.75 5.46 13.88
N THR A 96 -2.83 5.99 13.09
CA THR A 96 -3.12 6.85 11.95
C THR A 96 -2.72 6.18 10.64
N LEU A 97 -3.59 6.26 9.64
CA LEU A 97 -3.35 5.75 8.30
C LEU A 97 -3.54 6.86 7.26
N ALA A 98 -2.58 7.04 6.36
CA ALA A 98 -2.72 7.93 5.21
C ALA A 98 -2.82 7.09 3.93
N ASP A 99 -3.93 7.25 3.19
CA ASP A 99 -4.19 6.58 1.91
C ASP A 99 -3.97 7.57 0.76
N HIS A 100 -2.89 7.38 0.02
CA HIS A 100 -2.48 8.26 -1.08
C HIS A 100 -3.06 7.81 -2.42
N GLY A 101 -3.60 8.80 -3.18
CA GLY A 101 -4.33 8.50 -4.41
C GLY A 101 -5.60 7.72 -4.10
N ALA A 102 -6.26 8.09 -3.01
CA ALA A 102 -7.38 7.35 -2.43
C ALA A 102 -8.53 7.08 -3.42
N GLY A 103 -8.69 7.93 -4.44
CA GLY A 103 -9.75 7.80 -5.40
C GLY A 103 -11.12 7.85 -4.74
N LYS A 104 -11.90 6.76 -4.83
CA LYS A 104 -13.15 6.58 -4.09
C LYS A 104 -12.92 6.02 -2.68
N SER A 105 -11.67 5.92 -2.25
CA SER A 105 -11.23 5.41 -0.93
C SER A 105 -11.82 4.04 -0.53
N TYR A 106 -11.98 3.14 -1.50
CA TYR A 106 -12.53 1.80 -1.21
C TYR A 106 -11.77 1.11 -0.06
N LEU A 107 -10.44 1.13 -0.11
CA LEU A 107 -9.63 0.51 0.93
C LEU A 107 -9.77 1.23 2.26
N GLY A 108 -9.67 2.56 2.27
CA GLY A 108 -9.81 3.36 3.48
C GLY A 108 -11.15 3.09 4.20
N PHE A 109 -12.26 3.10 3.46
CA PHE A 109 -13.58 2.79 4.02
C PHE A 109 -13.67 1.36 4.58
N ILE A 110 -13.13 0.37 3.87
CA ILE A 110 -13.15 -1.03 4.34
C ILE A 110 -12.28 -1.21 5.59
N ILE A 111 -11.10 -0.58 5.64
CA ILE A 111 -10.24 -0.61 6.84
C ILE A 111 -10.95 0.05 8.02
N TYR A 112 -11.56 1.22 7.79
CA TYR A 112 -12.28 1.91 8.86
C TYR A 112 -13.43 1.06 9.40
N ASP A 113 -14.29 0.53 8.53
CA ASP A 113 -15.47 -0.24 8.92
C ASP A 113 -15.11 -1.55 9.65
N LEU A 114 -14.06 -2.25 9.21
CA LEU A 114 -13.67 -3.53 9.76
C LEU A 114 -12.70 -3.44 10.95
N TYR A 115 -11.97 -2.35 11.11
CA TYR A 115 -10.92 -2.21 12.11
C TYR A 115 -11.14 -1.03 13.06
N PHE A 116 -11.01 0.20 12.60
CA PHE A 116 -11.03 1.38 13.48
C PHE A 116 -12.39 1.65 14.11
N LYS A 117 -13.46 1.42 13.39
CA LYS A 117 -14.83 1.49 13.92
C LYS A 117 -15.06 0.47 15.05
N VAL A 118 -14.52 -0.75 14.91
CA VAL A 118 -14.62 -1.80 15.94
C VAL A 118 -13.82 -1.40 17.19
N LEU A 119 -12.63 -0.83 16.99
CA LEU A 119 -11.78 -0.32 18.08
C LEU A 119 -12.31 0.99 18.69
N GLN A 120 -13.23 1.68 18.02
CA GLN A 120 -13.69 3.04 18.36
C GLN A 120 -12.50 4.01 18.53
N SER A 121 -11.45 3.81 17.75
CA SER A 121 -10.19 4.55 17.88
C SER A 121 -9.38 4.46 16.60
N GLY A 122 -8.54 5.48 16.35
CA GLY A 122 -7.71 5.59 15.15
C GLY A 122 -8.32 6.50 14.09
N HIS A 123 -7.50 6.89 13.10
CA HIS A 123 -7.91 7.86 12.08
C HIS A 123 -7.34 7.51 10.70
N ILE A 124 -8.16 7.69 9.66
CA ILE A 124 -7.76 7.53 8.26
C ILE A 124 -7.81 8.88 7.54
N TYR A 125 -6.72 9.23 6.88
CA TYR A 125 -6.59 10.39 6.01
C TYR A 125 -6.57 9.94 4.56
N GLY A 126 -7.65 10.17 3.81
CA GLY A 126 -7.70 9.95 2.37
C GLY A 126 -7.16 11.18 1.63
N ILE A 127 -6.10 11.02 0.84
CA ILE A 127 -5.44 12.10 0.11
C ILE A 127 -5.68 11.89 -1.38
N GLU A 128 -6.35 12.87 -2.02
CA GLU A 128 -6.76 12.77 -3.42
C GLU A 128 -6.77 14.17 -4.06
N THR A 129 -6.29 14.25 -5.29
CA THR A 129 -6.22 15.53 -6.04
C THR A 129 -7.54 15.95 -6.66
N ARG A 130 -8.45 15.00 -6.90
CA ARG A 130 -9.75 15.26 -7.54
C ARG A 130 -10.76 15.69 -6.49
N ALA A 131 -11.07 16.99 -6.46
CA ALA A 131 -11.96 17.61 -5.46
C ALA A 131 -13.35 16.93 -5.41
N GLU A 132 -13.89 16.51 -6.55
CA GLU A 132 -15.18 15.84 -6.62
C GLU A 132 -15.19 14.47 -5.90
N LEU A 133 -14.04 13.75 -5.89
CA LEU A 133 -13.93 12.48 -5.18
C LEU A 133 -13.75 12.71 -3.68
N VAL A 134 -12.97 13.71 -3.31
CA VAL A 134 -12.81 14.14 -1.91
C VAL A 134 -14.16 14.50 -1.31
N GLN A 135 -14.95 15.31 -2.02
CA GLN A 135 -16.27 15.73 -1.56
C GLN A 135 -17.23 14.55 -1.39
N LYS A 136 -17.29 13.66 -2.38
CA LYS A 136 -18.13 12.43 -2.31
C LYS A 136 -17.71 11.53 -1.14
N SER A 137 -16.42 11.40 -0.89
CA SER A 137 -15.92 10.60 0.23
C SER A 137 -16.25 11.22 1.58
N ARG A 138 -16.17 12.56 1.71
CA ARG A 138 -16.61 13.29 2.92
C ARG A 138 -18.10 13.07 3.19
N GLU A 139 -18.94 13.23 2.16
CA GLU A 139 -20.38 13.01 2.27
C GLU A 139 -20.72 11.59 2.66
N LEU A 140 -20.02 10.60 2.09
CA LEU A 140 -20.21 9.19 2.43
C LEU A 140 -19.81 8.90 3.86
N ALA A 141 -18.65 9.37 4.32
CA ALA A 141 -18.19 9.20 5.70
C ALA A 141 -19.17 9.83 6.69
N ALA A 142 -19.67 11.04 6.41
CA ALA A 142 -20.65 11.71 7.26
C ALA A 142 -21.97 10.93 7.35
N ARG A 143 -22.50 10.41 6.22
CA ARG A 143 -23.72 9.59 6.22
C ARG A 143 -23.58 8.30 7.00
N LEU A 144 -22.39 7.69 6.97
CA LEU A 144 -22.13 6.43 7.69
C LEU A 144 -21.70 6.65 9.15
N GLY A 145 -21.56 7.89 9.60
CA GLY A 145 -21.06 8.21 10.95
C GLY A 145 -19.60 7.79 11.17
N PHE A 146 -18.76 7.83 10.13
CA PHE A 146 -17.36 7.46 10.18
C PHE A 146 -16.49 8.67 10.59
N GLU A 147 -16.58 9.05 11.87
CA GLU A 147 -15.94 10.27 12.40
C GLU A 147 -14.40 10.22 12.37
N GLY A 148 -13.80 9.04 12.40
CA GLY A 148 -12.35 8.85 12.30
C GLY A 148 -11.85 8.82 10.84
N MET A 149 -12.54 9.45 9.89
CA MET A 149 -12.10 9.57 8.50
C MET A 149 -12.07 11.04 8.06
N SER A 150 -10.94 11.47 7.54
CA SER A 150 -10.75 12.79 6.92
C SER A 150 -10.30 12.65 5.48
N PHE A 151 -10.78 13.56 4.61
CA PHE A 151 -10.40 13.54 3.19
C PHE A 151 -9.83 14.91 2.81
N LEU A 152 -8.62 14.89 2.26
CA LEU A 152 -7.84 16.08 1.93
C LEU A 152 -7.69 16.20 0.40
N ASN A 153 -8.03 17.37 -0.12
CA ASN A 153 -7.82 17.67 -1.53
C ASN A 153 -6.41 18.23 -1.72
N LEU A 154 -5.44 17.34 -1.76
CA LEU A 154 -4.02 17.64 -1.88
C LEU A 154 -3.36 16.67 -2.85
N SER A 155 -2.32 17.12 -3.54
CA SER A 155 -1.36 16.22 -4.13
C SER A 155 -0.52 15.54 -3.03
N VAL A 156 0.11 14.42 -3.38
CA VAL A 156 0.99 13.72 -2.44
C VAL A 156 2.14 14.62 -1.99
N ALA A 157 2.72 15.39 -2.92
CA ALA A 157 3.80 16.32 -2.61
C ALA A 157 3.38 17.43 -1.62
N GLU A 158 2.19 18.02 -1.83
CA GLU A 158 1.62 19.05 -0.93
C GLU A 158 1.31 18.48 0.45
N SER A 159 0.81 17.24 0.52
CA SER A 159 0.41 16.61 1.78
C SER A 159 1.55 16.48 2.78
N ALA A 160 2.78 16.31 2.29
CA ALA A 160 3.96 16.21 3.15
C ALA A 160 4.24 17.47 4.00
N GLY A 161 3.76 18.64 3.55
CA GLY A 161 3.90 19.93 4.25
C GLY A 161 2.62 20.45 4.90
N SER A 162 1.49 19.74 4.74
CA SER A 162 0.20 20.21 5.24
C SER A 162 0.12 20.14 6.77
N GLY A 163 -0.39 21.22 7.38
CA GLY A 163 -0.74 21.26 8.80
C GLY A 163 -2.01 20.47 9.17
N ASP A 164 -2.74 19.97 8.18
CA ASP A 164 -3.95 19.15 8.39
C ASP A 164 -3.63 17.69 8.72
N LEU A 165 -2.36 17.31 8.65
CA LEU A 165 -1.88 15.96 8.93
C LEU A 165 -0.96 15.96 10.16
N PRO A 166 -1.01 14.94 11.01
CA PRO A 166 -0.11 14.81 12.15
C PRO A 166 1.36 14.72 11.69
N ASP A 167 2.28 15.04 12.60
CA ASP A 167 3.71 15.00 12.31
C ASP A 167 4.22 13.59 12.00
N THR A 168 3.60 12.58 12.59
CA THR A 168 3.88 11.17 12.35
C THR A 168 2.63 10.44 11.87
N ILE A 169 2.80 9.47 10.99
CA ILE A 169 1.76 8.58 10.48
C ILE A 169 2.21 7.14 10.68
N ASP A 170 1.35 6.29 11.23
CA ASP A 170 1.73 4.90 11.49
C ASP A 170 1.79 4.05 10.22
N VAL A 171 0.79 4.18 9.35
CA VAL A 171 0.69 3.41 8.11
C VAL A 171 0.42 4.33 6.93
N VAL A 172 1.20 4.18 5.87
CA VAL A 172 0.97 4.84 4.58
C VAL A 172 0.59 3.79 3.55
N THR A 173 -0.55 3.97 2.88
CA THR A 173 -0.98 3.14 1.76
C THR A 173 -0.95 3.93 0.46
N ALA A 174 -0.54 3.27 -0.64
CA ALA A 174 -0.57 3.83 -1.99
C ALA A 174 -0.90 2.72 -3.00
N LEU A 175 -2.21 2.52 -3.24
CA LEU A 175 -2.69 1.43 -4.08
C LEU A 175 -2.95 1.84 -5.52
N HIS A 176 -3.30 3.10 -5.73
CA HIS A 176 -3.63 3.67 -7.04
C HIS A 176 -2.82 4.93 -7.33
N ALA A 177 -1.76 5.17 -6.58
CA ALA A 177 -0.78 6.20 -6.86
C ALA A 177 0.08 5.74 -8.05
N CYS A 178 -0.32 6.12 -9.26
CA CYS A 178 0.33 5.70 -10.48
C CYS A 178 1.64 6.45 -10.73
N ASP A 179 2.61 5.78 -11.39
CA ASP A 179 3.89 6.33 -11.84
C ASP A 179 4.63 6.99 -10.66
N THR A 180 4.98 8.27 -10.77
CA THR A 180 5.75 9.02 -9.77
C THR A 180 5.00 9.30 -8.47
N ALA A 181 3.67 9.24 -8.45
CA ALA A 181 2.90 9.43 -7.22
C ALA A 181 3.17 8.33 -6.17
N THR A 182 3.62 7.14 -6.58
CA THR A 182 4.11 6.12 -5.65
C THR A 182 5.41 6.59 -4.96
N ASP A 183 6.31 7.23 -5.70
CA ASP A 183 7.57 7.76 -5.15
C ASP A 183 7.31 8.93 -4.20
N ASP A 184 6.33 9.78 -4.53
CA ASP A 184 5.88 10.86 -3.64
C ASP A 184 5.28 10.28 -2.34
N ALA A 185 4.51 9.18 -2.41
CA ALA A 185 3.98 8.49 -1.23
C ALA A 185 5.10 7.88 -0.37
N ILE A 186 6.16 7.36 -0.98
CA ILE A 186 7.37 6.92 -0.27
C ILE A 186 8.01 8.11 0.44
N ALA A 187 8.26 9.21 -0.26
CA ALA A 187 8.86 10.41 0.31
C ALA A 187 8.02 10.97 1.48
N PHE A 188 6.70 10.99 1.33
CA PHE A 188 5.77 11.34 2.41
C PHE A 188 5.93 10.42 3.61
N GLY A 189 5.92 9.09 3.40
CA GLY A 189 6.06 8.11 4.47
C GLY A 189 7.39 8.22 5.21
N LEU A 190 8.49 8.48 4.49
CA LEU A 190 9.80 8.75 5.08
C LEU A 190 9.76 10.02 5.94
N LYS A 191 9.21 11.12 5.43
CA LYS A 191 9.09 12.39 6.15
C LYS A 191 8.21 12.28 7.39
N LYS A 192 7.07 11.58 7.30
CA LYS A 192 6.15 11.33 8.42
C LYS A 192 6.58 10.17 9.32
N GLN A 193 7.77 9.63 9.09
CA GLN A 193 8.37 8.54 9.86
C GLN A 193 7.46 7.30 9.96
N ALA A 194 6.73 7.00 8.90
CA ALA A 194 5.75 5.93 8.87
C ALA A 194 6.37 4.60 9.34
N ARG A 195 5.67 3.89 10.22
CA ARG A 195 6.10 2.57 10.65
C ARG A 195 5.95 1.54 9.54
N TYR A 196 4.90 1.69 8.75
CA TYR A 196 4.64 0.83 7.60
C TYR A 196 4.31 1.63 6.35
N LEU A 197 4.86 1.20 5.21
CA LEU A 197 4.38 1.59 3.90
C LEU A 197 3.85 0.35 3.18
N VAL A 198 2.68 0.47 2.56
CA VAL A 198 2.01 -0.61 1.80
C VAL A 198 1.72 -0.07 0.41
N LEU A 199 2.49 -0.53 -0.56
CA LEU A 199 2.49 0.02 -1.91
C LEU A 199 2.06 -1.06 -2.91
N VAL A 200 1.11 -0.73 -3.78
CA VAL A 200 0.71 -1.57 -4.92
C VAL A 200 0.97 -0.77 -6.20
N PRO A 201 2.19 -0.84 -6.74
CA PRO A 201 2.56 -0.10 -7.94
C PRO A 201 1.85 -0.72 -9.16
N CYS A 202 0.97 0.06 -9.80
CA CYS A 202 0.18 -0.43 -10.93
C CYS A 202 0.69 0.06 -12.30
N CYS A 203 1.27 1.26 -12.37
CA CYS A 203 1.75 1.89 -13.60
C CYS A 203 3.07 2.60 -13.33
N GLN A 204 4.12 2.24 -14.06
CA GLN A 204 5.43 2.88 -14.00
C GLN A 204 5.89 3.16 -15.43
N ALA A 205 5.91 4.42 -15.80
CA ALA A 205 6.27 4.82 -17.16
C ALA A 205 7.52 5.70 -17.22
N GLU A 206 7.88 6.39 -16.14
CA GLU A 206 9.00 7.33 -16.11
C GLU A 206 10.33 6.65 -16.47
N ILE A 207 10.68 5.54 -15.81
CA ILE A 207 11.93 4.82 -16.08
C ILE A 207 11.91 4.20 -17.46
N ALA A 208 10.79 3.64 -17.91
CA ALA A 208 10.67 3.11 -19.27
C ALA A 208 10.90 4.20 -20.32
N ARG A 209 10.39 5.43 -20.11
CA ARG A 209 10.66 6.58 -20.99
C ARG A 209 12.14 6.98 -20.96
N SER A 210 12.73 7.04 -19.78
CA SER A 210 14.15 7.38 -19.61
C SER A 210 15.06 6.35 -20.25
N LEU A 211 14.79 5.07 -20.09
CA LEU A 211 15.54 3.98 -20.74
C LEU A 211 15.42 4.05 -22.26
N ASN A 212 14.25 4.39 -22.80
CA ASN A 212 14.05 4.59 -24.22
C ASN A 212 14.81 5.80 -24.75
N ALA A 213 14.82 6.90 -24.02
CA ALA A 213 15.57 8.11 -24.37
C ALA A 213 17.08 7.88 -24.31
N ASN A 214 17.53 7.14 -23.28
CA ASN A 214 18.94 6.84 -23.03
C ASN A 214 19.45 5.62 -23.81
N LYS A 215 18.75 5.15 -24.84
CA LYS A 215 19.14 3.98 -25.69
C LYS A 215 20.60 3.92 -26.10
N ALA A 216 21.34 4.95 -25.77
CA ALA A 216 22.70 5.17 -26.26
C ALA A 216 23.81 4.76 -25.28
N LEU A 217 23.59 4.69 -23.95
CA LEU A 217 24.77 4.88 -23.12
C LEU A 217 25.58 3.61 -22.83
N SER A 218 25.25 2.76 -21.95
CA SER A 218 26.14 1.63 -21.61
C SER A 218 25.63 0.28 -22.12
N LEU A 219 24.32 0.07 -22.08
CA LEU A 219 23.69 -1.22 -22.37
C LEU A 219 23.60 -1.56 -23.86
N ARG A 220 23.74 -0.56 -24.77
CA ARG A 220 23.75 -0.80 -26.23
C ARG A 220 24.87 -1.74 -26.70
N ARG A 221 25.94 -1.83 -25.94
CA ARG A 221 27.10 -2.67 -26.28
C ARG A 221 27.04 -4.06 -25.66
N THR A 222 25.99 -4.35 -24.90
CA THR A 222 25.78 -5.64 -24.24
C THR A 222 24.59 -6.39 -24.83
N PRO A 223 24.53 -7.71 -24.73
CA PRO A 223 23.34 -8.50 -25.12
C PRO A 223 22.05 -8.07 -24.43
N LEU A 224 22.13 -7.38 -23.29
CA LEU A 224 20.98 -6.82 -22.56
C LEU A 224 20.21 -5.77 -23.38
N ALA A 225 20.79 -5.19 -24.43
CA ALA A 225 20.11 -4.30 -25.35
C ALA A 225 18.85 -4.92 -25.96
N GLU A 226 18.79 -6.24 -26.08
CA GLU A 226 17.60 -6.94 -26.61
C GLU A 226 16.36 -6.78 -25.71
N LEU A 227 16.55 -6.51 -24.41
CA LEU A 227 15.44 -6.30 -23.45
C LEU A 227 14.62 -5.02 -23.75
N TRP A 228 15.23 -4.04 -24.42
CA TRP A 228 14.54 -2.79 -24.81
C TRP A 228 14.25 -2.68 -26.32
N ARG A 229 14.46 -3.74 -27.06
CA ARG A 229 14.24 -3.73 -28.50
C ARG A 229 12.76 -3.48 -28.86
N HIS A 230 11.87 -4.03 -28.06
CA HIS A 230 10.42 -3.91 -28.27
C HIS A 230 9.76 -3.04 -27.20
N PRO A 231 8.82 -2.14 -27.55
CA PRO A 231 8.15 -1.25 -26.58
C PRO A 231 7.50 -1.98 -25.41
N LEU A 232 6.93 -3.16 -25.64
CA LEU A 232 6.34 -3.99 -24.58
C LEU A 232 7.41 -4.40 -23.57
N HIS A 233 8.53 -4.95 -24.04
CA HIS A 233 9.61 -5.40 -23.16
C HIS A 233 10.22 -4.23 -22.38
N THR A 234 10.43 -3.07 -23.02
CA THR A 234 10.92 -1.86 -22.36
C THR A 234 9.99 -1.41 -21.23
N ARG A 235 8.67 -1.44 -21.48
CA ARG A 235 7.66 -1.06 -20.48
C ARG A 235 7.70 -2.01 -19.27
N GLU A 236 7.69 -3.31 -19.51
CA GLU A 236 7.68 -4.30 -18.43
C GLU A 236 9.00 -4.27 -17.65
N MET A 237 10.14 -4.20 -18.33
CA MET A 237 11.45 -4.07 -17.68
C MET A 237 11.58 -2.76 -16.90
N GLY A 238 11.12 -1.63 -17.48
CA GLY A 238 11.09 -0.34 -16.78
C GLY A 238 10.25 -0.39 -15.51
N SER A 239 9.13 -1.10 -15.53
CA SER A 239 8.29 -1.34 -14.35
C SER A 239 9.04 -2.13 -13.28
N GLN A 240 9.71 -3.23 -13.65
CA GLN A 240 10.48 -4.05 -12.73
C GLN A 240 11.64 -3.26 -12.11
N ILE A 241 12.42 -2.56 -12.94
CA ILE A 241 13.53 -1.72 -12.46
C ILE A 241 13.02 -0.68 -11.47
N THR A 242 11.90 0.00 -11.77
CA THR A 242 11.30 0.99 -10.88
C THR A 242 11.05 0.41 -9.49
N ASN A 243 10.43 -0.76 -9.41
CA ASN A 243 10.10 -1.38 -8.14
C ASN A 243 11.36 -1.86 -7.37
N VAL A 244 12.35 -2.39 -8.08
CA VAL A 244 13.64 -2.76 -7.46
C VAL A 244 14.34 -1.53 -6.87
N LEU A 245 14.35 -0.39 -7.59
CA LEU A 245 14.95 0.86 -7.09
C LEU A 245 14.21 1.39 -5.87
N ARG A 246 12.86 1.33 -5.85
CA ARG A 246 12.03 1.68 -4.68
C ARG A 246 12.36 0.82 -3.46
N CYS A 247 12.48 -0.49 -3.66
CA CYS A 247 12.85 -1.41 -2.58
C CYS A 247 14.23 -1.07 -2.00
N LEU A 248 15.23 -0.90 -2.85
CA LEU A 248 16.59 -0.53 -2.42
C LEU A 248 16.63 0.83 -1.72
N TYR A 249 15.85 1.80 -2.21
CA TYR A 249 15.75 3.12 -1.58
C TYR A 249 15.14 3.03 -0.17
N LEU A 250 14.04 2.28 -0.02
CA LEU A 250 13.41 2.05 1.28
C LEU A 250 14.36 1.33 2.26
N GLU A 251 15.07 0.30 1.79
CA GLU A 251 16.08 -0.39 2.61
C GLU A 251 17.20 0.55 3.02
N ALA A 252 17.70 1.36 2.09
CA ALA A 252 18.74 2.36 2.36
C ALA A 252 18.29 3.41 3.40
N CYS A 253 16.98 3.77 3.39
CA CYS A 253 16.37 4.67 4.35
C CYS A 253 15.98 4.00 5.69
N GLY A 254 16.39 2.76 5.93
CA GLY A 254 16.18 2.09 7.22
C GLY A 254 14.85 1.35 7.36
N TYR A 255 14.33 0.83 6.24
CA TYR A 255 13.17 -0.06 6.24
C TYR A 255 13.58 -1.50 5.89
N LYS A 256 12.87 -2.45 6.47
CA LYS A 256 12.89 -3.84 6.01
C LYS A 256 11.80 -3.99 4.97
N VAL A 257 12.17 -4.43 3.77
CA VAL A 257 11.24 -4.55 2.64
C VAL A 257 10.85 -6.02 2.42
N THR A 258 9.57 -6.26 2.17
CA THR A 258 9.02 -7.53 1.73
C THR A 258 8.23 -7.30 0.45
N VAL A 259 8.53 -8.07 -0.57
CA VAL A 259 7.80 -8.06 -1.85
C VAL A 259 7.05 -9.36 -1.98
N THR A 260 5.75 -9.29 -2.30
CA THR A 260 4.89 -10.46 -2.46
C THR A 260 3.82 -10.19 -3.52
N GLU A 261 3.07 -11.20 -3.88
CA GLU A 261 1.91 -11.06 -4.74
C GLU A 261 0.68 -10.66 -3.95
N LEU A 262 -0.10 -9.70 -4.49
CA LEU A 262 -1.35 -9.27 -3.88
C LEU A 262 -2.47 -10.30 -4.10
N VAL A 263 -2.59 -10.84 -5.32
CA VAL A 263 -3.59 -11.85 -5.71
C VAL A 263 -2.96 -12.83 -6.69
N GLY A 264 -3.54 -14.02 -6.87
CA GLY A 264 -3.01 -15.01 -7.83
C GLY A 264 -2.95 -14.49 -9.28
N TRP A 265 -2.06 -15.02 -10.08
CA TRP A 265 -1.77 -14.67 -11.48
C TRP A 265 -2.99 -14.54 -12.39
N GLU A 266 -4.01 -15.33 -12.15
CA GLU A 266 -5.25 -15.36 -12.89
C GLU A 266 -6.06 -14.08 -12.85
N HIS A 267 -5.69 -13.14 -11.98
CA HIS A 267 -6.47 -11.94 -11.72
C HIS A 267 -5.82 -10.62 -12.16
N SER A 268 -4.50 -10.57 -12.26
CA SER A 268 -3.77 -9.36 -12.70
C SER A 268 -2.32 -9.66 -13.04
N MET A 269 -1.84 -9.11 -14.15
CA MET A 269 -0.40 -9.14 -14.50
C MET A 269 0.44 -8.16 -13.66
N LYS A 270 -0.20 -7.15 -13.04
CA LYS A 270 0.44 -6.18 -12.14
C LYS A 270 -0.07 -6.41 -10.73
N ASN A 271 0.65 -7.23 -10.00
CA ASN A 271 0.19 -7.87 -8.79
C ASN A 271 1.20 -7.77 -7.65
N GLU A 272 2.18 -6.89 -7.79
CA GLU A 272 3.23 -6.71 -6.82
C GLU A 272 2.73 -5.90 -5.62
N LEU A 273 2.95 -6.41 -4.42
CA LEU A 273 2.73 -5.75 -3.15
C LEU A 273 4.07 -5.55 -2.45
N ILE A 274 4.46 -4.30 -2.24
CA ILE A 274 5.64 -3.91 -1.50
C ILE A 274 5.22 -3.47 -0.09
N ILE A 275 5.70 -4.16 0.92
CA ILE A 275 5.48 -3.81 2.33
C ILE A 275 6.84 -3.43 2.92
N ALA A 276 6.95 -2.21 3.42
CA ALA A 276 8.14 -1.71 4.09
C ALA A 276 7.86 -1.42 5.56
N GLN A 277 8.65 -2.02 6.45
CA GLN A 277 8.59 -1.84 7.90
C GLN A 277 9.80 -1.04 8.37
N ARG A 278 9.57 0.05 9.07
CA ARG A 278 10.63 0.91 9.61
C ARG A 278 11.44 0.17 10.67
N THR A 279 12.75 0.08 10.46
CA THR A 279 13.72 -0.46 11.43
C THR A 279 14.51 0.65 12.10
N GLY A 280 14.55 1.83 11.49
CA GLY A 280 15.37 2.97 11.93
C GLY A 280 16.86 2.78 11.72
N LYS A 281 17.29 1.72 11.03
CA LYS A 281 18.71 1.41 10.75
C LYS A 281 18.99 1.52 9.26
N PRO A 282 19.57 2.64 8.76
CA PRO A 282 19.96 2.80 7.37
C PRO A 282 20.86 1.67 6.88
N ASN A 283 20.66 1.20 5.65
CA ASN A 283 21.43 0.15 5.03
C ASN A 283 22.35 0.71 3.93
N GLN A 284 23.63 0.89 4.26
CA GLN A 284 24.64 1.41 3.35
C GLN A 284 24.86 0.51 2.12
N VAL A 285 24.74 -0.80 2.27
CA VAL A 285 24.88 -1.74 1.14
C VAL A 285 23.73 -1.57 0.15
N ALA A 286 22.50 -1.37 0.63
CA ALA A 286 21.37 -1.06 -0.23
C ALA A 286 21.54 0.28 -0.96
N ALA A 287 22.08 1.31 -0.27
CA ALA A 287 22.41 2.59 -0.89
C ALA A 287 23.42 2.45 -2.03
N GLN A 288 24.48 1.70 -1.81
CA GLN A 288 25.50 1.44 -2.83
C GLN A 288 24.93 0.67 -4.03
N ARG A 289 24.08 -0.33 -3.79
CA ARG A 289 23.38 -1.07 -4.86
C ARG A 289 22.43 -0.19 -5.65
N LEU A 290 21.68 0.69 -4.99
CA LEU A 290 20.82 1.66 -5.65
C LEU A 290 21.63 2.55 -6.58
N GLN A 291 22.73 3.14 -6.10
CA GLN A 291 23.60 3.99 -6.91
C GLN A 291 24.21 3.25 -8.10
N ALA A 292 24.69 2.02 -7.89
CA ALA A 292 25.26 1.19 -8.93
C ALA A 292 24.24 0.88 -10.05
N LEU A 293 22.99 0.51 -9.68
CA LEU A 293 21.94 0.27 -10.67
C LEU A 293 21.56 1.54 -11.42
N LEU A 294 21.40 2.67 -10.73
CA LEU A 294 21.12 3.94 -11.39
C LEU A 294 22.23 4.35 -12.37
N GLN A 295 23.49 4.12 -12.02
CA GLN A 295 24.63 4.36 -12.90
C GLN A 295 24.63 3.42 -14.10
N GLU A 296 24.42 2.12 -13.89
CA GLU A 296 24.38 1.11 -14.95
C GLU A 296 23.32 1.41 -16.00
N PHE A 297 22.14 1.85 -15.57
CA PHE A 297 21.02 2.18 -16.43
C PHE A 297 21.01 3.63 -16.93
N GLY A 298 22.00 4.45 -16.56
CA GLY A 298 22.06 5.88 -16.94
C GLY A 298 20.93 6.71 -16.33
N LEU A 299 20.49 6.38 -15.12
CA LEU A 299 19.36 6.98 -14.41
C LEU A 299 19.78 7.81 -13.18
N THR A 300 21.02 8.24 -13.09
CA THR A 300 21.59 8.94 -11.92
C THR A 300 20.83 10.23 -11.55
N ALA A 301 20.21 10.91 -12.52
CA ALA A 301 19.37 12.09 -12.26
C ALA A 301 18.19 11.82 -11.32
N LEU A 302 17.77 10.57 -11.18
CA LEU A 302 16.70 10.19 -10.26
C LEU A 302 17.10 10.29 -8.78
N LEU A 303 18.40 10.34 -8.46
CA LEU A 303 18.88 10.62 -7.10
C LEU A 303 18.50 12.03 -6.62
N GLU A 304 18.35 12.98 -7.54
CA GLU A 304 17.98 14.36 -7.20
C GLU A 304 16.46 14.60 -7.19
N THR A 305 15.70 13.74 -7.84
CA THR A 305 14.27 13.96 -8.06
C THR A 305 13.35 12.93 -7.39
N ARG A 306 13.77 11.65 -7.34
CA ARG A 306 12.93 10.55 -6.85
C ARG A 306 13.50 9.86 -5.60
N PHE A 307 14.82 9.67 -5.57
CA PHE A 307 15.52 8.95 -4.51
C PHE A 307 16.39 9.89 -3.67
N VAL A 308 15.81 11.03 -3.33
CA VAL A 308 16.47 12.06 -2.51
C VAL A 308 16.64 11.51 -1.08
N TRP A 309 17.88 11.49 -0.60
CA TRP A 309 18.15 11.05 0.76
C TRP A 309 17.47 11.96 1.78
N PRO A 310 16.67 11.41 2.70
CA PRO A 310 16.16 12.21 3.79
C PRO A 310 17.36 12.74 4.59
N ALA A 311 17.28 14.01 5.02
CA ALA A 311 18.26 14.52 5.96
C ALA A 311 18.30 13.58 7.17
N LEU A 312 19.46 12.96 7.42
CA LEU A 312 19.62 12.11 8.59
C LEU A 312 19.31 12.97 9.82
N PRO A 313 18.49 12.52 10.75
CA PRO A 313 18.39 13.19 12.04
C PRO A 313 19.78 13.21 12.68
N ALA A 314 20.18 14.41 13.13
CA ALA A 314 21.45 14.66 13.81
C ALA A 314 21.61 13.83 15.08
#